data_41e02cf8bc83c67c1e0658399d188379
#
_entry.id   41e02cf8bc83c67c1e0658399d188379
#
_cell.length_a   1.000
_cell.length_b   1.000
_cell.length_c   1.000
_cell.angle_alpha   90.00
_cell.angle_beta   90.00
_cell.angle_gamma   90.00
#
_symmetry.space_group_name_H-M   'P 1'
#
loop_
_entity.id
_entity.type
_entity.pdbx_description
1 polymer ?
#
loop_
_entity_poly.entity_id
_entity_poly.type
_entity_poly.pdbx_seq_one_letter_code
_entity_poly.pdbx_strand_id
1 'polypeptide(L)'
;MSRYLLRSCIGLIFCISFTTLPAQKRFRDPITAGVDSTLAVPYGAAINIKNNTEVLLLNVYQPAIKDSMRFRPLIIFIHGGGFQNGSRTGAYGSRLCNYFAQRGYVVASLDYRVGIEKTKSNPDYANALYRAQQDGKAAVRFFKRYAEQYGVDTAQIFITGSSAGAKTCLAMAYMRTEDVPASVDTAQWGSLEGNSGNAGYSSKVSGVMNAWGAMIDYHWIRSGDAPLFNVAGTADKTVPFDSSYDYHGFKYGPFILYQHCLQTGVATGWMPFYGAGHTLDNNSLKQDSALQEMSAWLYTQLRYINPGSKKQDPTMRWAAEMKVFDSANRVETYGKNPVLFTGSSYIRLWKNIREDVKYPNIIHRGYGGSNLTEMAYYVKRIVYPHQPAAIFMYVGNDITGSEKDKSPRQVLELFSYVVNTIRQQYPETPIVWLQIAPSPKRWSVWNEVQEANRLIADYCANGYRLFTYNSSAKYLGKDGSPMEDLFVEDRLHYNEKGYQIWGNQIKKLVNQLAKGKLP
;
A
#
# COMPACT_ATOMS: atom_id res chain seq x y z
N MET A 1 7.76 37.25 -78.20
CA MET A 1 7.88 35.85 -77.80
C MET A 1 8.65 35.79 -76.52
N SER A 2 7.95 35.73 -75.39
CA SER A 2 8.56 35.68 -74.01
C SER A 2 8.06 34.42 -73.35
N ARG A 3 8.99 33.56 -72.93
CA ARG A 3 8.71 32.31 -72.18
C ARG A 3 8.78 32.59 -70.68
N TYR A 4 7.67 32.43 -69.97
CA TYR A 4 7.62 32.44 -68.50
C TYR A 4 7.96 31.05 -67.99
N LEU A 5 9.02 30.94 -67.19
CA LEU A 5 9.40 29.79 -66.42
C LEU A 5 8.71 29.90 -65.03
N LEU A 6 7.78 28.99 -64.78
CA LEU A 6 7.16 28.80 -63.46
C LEU A 6 8.11 27.94 -62.59
N ARG A 7 8.67 28.54 -61.53
CA ARG A 7 9.42 27.77 -60.51
C ARG A 7 8.45 27.38 -59.40
N SER A 8 8.14 26.08 -59.30
CA SER A 8 7.40 25.49 -58.19
C SER A 8 8.32 25.35 -56.97
N CYS A 9 8.10 26.16 -55.92
CA CYS A 9 8.71 25.92 -54.61
C CYS A 9 7.87 24.90 -53.84
N ILE A 10 8.36 23.69 -53.71
CA ILE A 10 7.82 22.69 -52.81
C ILE A 10 8.35 23.01 -51.41
N GLY A 11 7.52 23.63 -50.59
CA GLY A 11 7.81 23.84 -49.17
C GLY A 11 7.61 22.54 -48.39
N LEU A 12 8.70 21.92 -47.96
CA LEU A 12 8.64 20.82 -47.00
C LEU A 12 8.21 21.37 -45.62
N ILE A 13 6.95 21.13 -45.25
CA ILE A 13 6.47 21.40 -43.90
C ILE A 13 6.98 20.24 -43.00
N PHE A 14 8.03 20.52 -42.23
CA PHE A 14 8.46 19.64 -41.14
C PHE A 14 7.42 19.77 -40.00
N CYS A 15 6.50 18.81 -39.90
CA CYS A 15 5.68 18.64 -38.71
C CYS A 15 6.59 18.14 -37.58
N ILE A 16 7.09 19.06 -36.75
CA ILE A 16 7.74 18.73 -35.49
C ILE A 16 6.61 18.31 -34.55
N SER A 17 6.40 17.01 -34.43
CA SER A 17 5.55 16.44 -33.38
C SER A 17 6.23 16.70 -32.02
N PHE A 18 5.82 17.74 -31.32
CA PHE A 18 6.15 17.91 -29.93
C PHE A 18 5.45 16.78 -29.14
N THR A 19 6.14 15.71 -28.88
CA THR A 19 5.74 14.80 -27.83
C THR A 19 5.84 15.58 -26.53
N THR A 20 4.71 16.02 -25.99
CA THR A 20 4.66 16.59 -24.64
C THR A 20 5.03 15.48 -23.67
N LEU A 21 6.28 15.47 -23.20
CA LEU A 21 6.65 14.67 -22.04
C LEU A 21 5.70 15.05 -20.90
N PRO A 22 5.11 14.06 -20.19
CA PRO A 22 4.26 14.37 -19.03
C PRO A 22 5.05 15.26 -18.07
N ALA A 23 4.43 16.33 -17.58
CA ALA A 23 5.07 17.25 -16.66
C ALA A 23 5.59 16.48 -15.44
N GLN A 24 6.88 16.62 -15.17
CA GLN A 24 7.57 15.96 -14.07
C GLN A 24 6.93 16.38 -12.73
N LYS A 25 6.40 15.42 -11.96
CA LYS A 25 5.69 15.70 -10.70
C LYS A 25 6.67 15.66 -9.54
N ARG A 26 7.01 16.83 -9.00
CA ARG A 26 7.82 16.96 -7.77
C ARG A 26 7.27 16.03 -6.68
N PHE A 27 8.16 15.44 -5.90
CA PHE A 27 7.92 14.46 -4.82
C PHE A 27 7.49 13.06 -5.29
N ARG A 28 7.20 12.89 -6.56
CA ARG A 28 6.93 11.60 -7.18
C ARG A 28 8.06 11.19 -8.11
N ASP A 29 8.41 12.07 -9.03
CA ASP A 29 9.43 11.84 -10.05
C ASP A 29 10.75 12.51 -9.66
N PRO A 30 11.91 11.98 -10.08
CA PRO A 30 13.18 12.67 -9.88
C PRO A 30 13.16 14.06 -10.55
N ILE A 31 13.50 15.10 -9.80
CA ILE A 31 13.61 16.47 -10.31
C ILE A 31 15.06 16.89 -10.53
N THR A 32 16.01 16.11 -10.02
CA THR A 32 17.45 16.28 -10.20
C THR A 32 18.15 14.94 -10.08
N ALA A 33 19.31 14.80 -10.72
CA ALA A 33 20.20 13.66 -10.49
C ALA A 33 21.17 13.92 -9.32
N GLY A 34 21.43 15.19 -8.98
CA GLY A 34 22.36 15.59 -7.93
C GLY A 34 21.71 15.63 -6.55
N VAL A 35 22.48 15.28 -5.54
CA VAL A 35 22.09 15.35 -4.12
C VAL A 35 23.21 16.02 -3.33
N ASP A 36 22.90 17.10 -2.63
CA ASP A 36 23.78 17.74 -1.67
C ASP A 36 23.64 17.03 -0.32
N SER A 37 24.75 16.82 0.37
CA SER A 37 24.75 16.17 1.68
C SER A 37 25.54 16.96 2.72
N THR A 38 24.98 17.07 3.93
CA THR A 38 25.66 17.56 5.12
C THR A 38 25.84 16.37 6.08
N LEU A 39 27.08 16.00 6.33
CA LEU A 39 27.42 14.78 7.05
C LEU A 39 27.73 15.04 8.51
N ALA A 40 27.51 14.04 9.36
CA ALA A 40 27.87 14.00 10.77
C ALA A 40 27.36 15.20 11.59
N VAL A 41 26.11 15.60 11.35
CA VAL A 41 25.45 16.68 12.09
C VAL A 41 25.02 16.16 13.46
N PRO A 42 25.48 16.78 14.58
CA PRO A 42 25.01 16.42 15.91
C PRO A 42 23.54 16.84 16.09
N TYR A 43 22.66 15.91 16.45
CA TYR A 43 21.24 16.21 16.72
C TYR A 43 20.85 16.05 18.18
N GLY A 44 21.74 15.46 18.99
CA GLY A 44 21.52 15.25 20.41
C GLY A 44 22.66 14.50 21.06
N ALA A 45 22.49 14.19 22.33
CA ALA A 45 23.37 13.32 23.10
C ALA A 45 22.58 12.64 24.22
N ALA A 46 22.94 11.41 24.58
CA ALA A 46 22.30 10.70 25.67
C ALA A 46 23.23 9.64 26.28
N ILE A 47 22.87 9.15 27.47
CA ILE A 47 23.62 8.10 28.16
C ILE A 47 23.34 6.75 27.47
N ASN A 48 24.39 6.03 27.10
CA ASN A 48 24.30 4.70 26.50
C ASN A 48 24.33 3.58 27.58
N ILE A 49 24.25 2.32 27.14
CA ILE A 49 24.23 1.16 28.06
C ILE A 49 25.54 0.99 28.86
N LYS A 50 26.63 1.62 28.45
CA LYS A 50 27.90 1.63 29.17
C LYS A 50 28.04 2.82 30.14
N ASN A 51 26.93 3.52 30.37
CA ASN A 51 26.86 4.73 31.20
C ASN A 51 27.76 5.89 30.72
N ASN A 52 28.03 5.94 29.42
CA ASN A 52 28.80 7.02 28.80
C ASN A 52 27.88 7.95 28.01
N THR A 53 28.17 9.24 27.95
CA THR A 53 27.51 10.17 27.03
C THR A 53 27.91 9.83 25.60
N GLU A 54 26.89 9.54 24.77
CA GLU A 54 27.04 9.27 23.35
C GLU A 54 26.43 10.43 22.54
N VAL A 55 27.25 11.02 21.66
CA VAL A 55 26.79 12.07 20.73
C VAL A 55 26.06 11.40 19.57
N LEU A 56 24.82 11.82 19.31
CA LEU A 56 23.97 11.28 18.29
C LEU A 56 24.13 12.08 17.00
N LEU A 57 24.48 11.41 15.91
CA LEU A 57 24.80 12.04 14.63
C LEU A 57 23.77 11.66 13.56
N LEU A 58 23.52 12.58 12.62
CA LEU A 58 22.75 12.32 11.41
C LEU A 58 23.44 12.90 10.17
N ASN A 59 23.07 12.39 9.02
CA ASN A 59 23.41 12.96 7.72
C ASN A 59 22.13 13.54 7.10
N VAL A 60 22.23 14.71 6.47
CA VAL A 60 21.11 15.35 5.76
C VAL A 60 21.40 15.31 4.27
N TYR A 61 20.37 14.96 3.49
CA TYR A 61 20.42 14.89 2.03
C TYR A 61 19.33 15.81 1.45
N GLN A 62 19.72 16.63 0.48
CA GLN A 62 18.82 17.60 -0.16
C GLN A 62 18.99 17.57 -1.68
N PRO A 63 17.96 17.93 -2.47
CA PRO A 63 18.13 18.01 -3.92
C PRO A 63 19.14 19.10 -4.29
N ALA A 64 20.11 18.78 -5.13
CA ALA A 64 21.10 19.74 -5.64
C ALA A 64 20.48 20.62 -6.74
N ILE A 65 19.49 21.44 -6.37
CA ILE A 65 18.84 22.37 -7.28
C ILE A 65 18.61 23.74 -6.61
N LYS A 66 18.64 24.79 -7.41
CA LYS A 66 18.15 26.12 -7.02
C LYS A 66 16.70 26.27 -7.47
N ASP A 67 15.77 26.25 -6.54
CA ASP A 67 14.34 26.48 -6.83
C ASP A 67 13.68 27.42 -5.79
N SER A 68 12.45 27.82 -6.06
CA SER A 68 11.68 28.74 -5.20
C SER A 68 11.09 28.07 -3.95
N MET A 69 11.18 26.74 -3.83
CA MET A 69 10.57 26.02 -2.71
C MET A 69 11.46 26.13 -1.46
N ARG A 70 11.06 26.99 -0.54
CA ARG A 70 11.79 27.24 0.70
C ARG A 70 11.68 26.09 1.69
N PHE A 71 10.51 25.50 1.85
CA PHE A 71 10.24 24.42 2.80
C PHE A 71 9.77 23.17 2.09
N ARG A 72 10.34 22.02 2.46
CA ARG A 72 10.08 20.71 1.85
C ARG A 72 9.67 19.69 2.91
N PRO A 73 8.88 18.68 2.54
CA PRO A 73 8.64 17.54 3.42
C PRO A 73 9.96 16.88 3.82
N LEU A 74 10.02 16.44 5.08
CA LEU A 74 11.18 15.72 5.62
C LEU A 74 10.87 14.22 5.71
N ILE A 75 11.85 13.40 5.37
CA ILE A 75 11.86 11.96 5.64
C ILE A 75 13.05 11.65 6.55
N ILE A 76 12.81 11.01 7.68
CA ILE A 76 13.88 10.53 8.58
C ILE A 76 13.98 9.01 8.44
N PHE A 77 15.15 8.52 8.04
CA PHE A 77 15.45 7.10 7.96
C PHE A 77 16.22 6.62 9.20
N ILE A 78 15.80 5.50 9.78
CA ILE A 78 16.40 4.83 10.94
C ILE A 78 16.90 3.44 10.49
N HIS A 79 18.19 3.18 10.70
CA HIS A 79 18.81 1.95 10.23
C HIS A 79 18.40 0.71 11.03
N GLY A 80 18.51 -0.47 10.40
CA GLY A 80 18.36 -1.78 11.05
C GLY A 80 19.60 -2.18 11.85
N GLY A 81 19.72 -3.49 12.10
CA GLY A 81 20.88 -4.06 12.81
C GLY A 81 20.54 -4.65 14.17
N GLY A 82 19.25 -4.96 14.42
CA GLY A 82 18.80 -5.66 15.62
C GLY A 82 19.05 -4.92 16.93
N PHE A 83 19.19 -3.60 16.90
CA PHE A 83 19.63 -2.72 18.01
C PHE A 83 21.06 -3.00 18.52
N GLN A 84 21.85 -3.77 17.80
CA GLN A 84 23.21 -4.14 18.20
C GLN A 84 24.28 -3.49 17.32
N ASN A 85 23.94 -3.19 16.06
CA ASN A 85 24.84 -2.61 15.07
C ASN A 85 24.07 -1.81 14.03
N GLY A 86 24.74 -1.37 12.98
CA GLY A 86 24.22 -0.52 11.93
C GLY A 86 24.74 0.91 12.06
N SER A 87 24.46 1.72 11.06
CA SER A 87 24.84 3.14 11.06
C SER A 87 24.03 3.94 10.05
N ARG A 88 24.05 5.27 10.20
CA ARG A 88 23.47 6.25 9.25
C ARG A 88 24.07 6.17 7.83
N THR A 89 25.22 5.49 7.66
CA THR A 89 25.91 5.35 6.37
C THR A 89 25.66 4.00 5.70
N GLY A 90 24.76 3.17 6.24
CA GLY A 90 24.43 1.86 5.67
C GLY A 90 23.93 1.97 4.22
N ALA A 91 24.29 1.00 3.36
CA ALA A 91 24.05 1.05 1.92
C ALA A 91 22.57 1.24 1.54
N TYR A 92 21.64 0.51 2.18
CA TYR A 92 20.21 0.67 1.94
C TYR A 92 19.71 2.06 2.32
N GLY A 93 20.14 2.58 3.50
CA GLY A 93 19.76 3.92 3.96
C GLY A 93 20.28 5.01 3.03
N SER A 94 21.54 4.92 2.63
CA SER A 94 22.16 5.88 1.68
C SER A 94 21.41 5.89 0.33
N ARG A 95 21.05 4.72 -0.19
CA ARG A 95 20.26 4.61 -1.42
C ARG A 95 18.86 5.22 -1.27
N LEU A 96 18.16 4.92 -0.18
CA LEU A 96 16.85 5.50 0.14
C LEU A 96 16.95 7.03 0.24
N CYS A 97 17.95 7.55 0.95
CA CYS A 97 18.13 9.00 1.12
C CYS A 97 18.33 9.71 -0.23
N ASN A 98 19.20 9.17 -1.08
CA ASN A 98 19.41 9.71 -2.43
C ASN A 98 18.14 9.63 -3.28
N TYR A 99 17.43 8.49 -3.23
CA TYR A 99 16.20 8.26 -3.99
C TYR A 99 15.15 9.33 -3.70
N PHE A 100 14.90 9.65 -2.43
CA PHE A 100 13.91 10.65 -2.05
C PHE A 100 14.43 12.09 -2.20
N ALA A 101 15.71 12.36 -1.91
CA ALA A 101 16.29 13.67 -2.12
C ALA A 101 16.21 14.10 -3.60
N GLN A 102 16.51 13.20 -4.54
CA GLN A 102 16.35 13.46 -5.98
C GLN A 102 14.91 13.83 -6.38
N ARG A 103 13.91 13.47 -5.58
CA ARG A 103 12.49 13.80 -5.80
C ARG A 103 12.03 15.08 -5.12
N GLY A 104 12.94 15.77 -4.40
CA GLY A 104 12.66 17.07 -3.81
C GLY A 104 12.40 17.08 -2.31
N TYR A 105 12.52 15.95 -1.62
CA TYR A 105 12.45 15.88 -0.16
C TYR A 105 13.76 16.36 0.50
N VAL A 106 13.64 16.86 1.73
CA VAL A 106 14.76 16.80 2.68
C VAL A 106 14.76 15.40 3.29
N VAL A 107 15.91 14.75 3.36
CA VAL A 107 16.02 13.39 3.90
C VAL A 107 17.13 13.34 4.93
N ALA A 108 16.91 12.66 6.04
CA ALA A 108 17.93 12.45 7.05
C ALA A 108 18.10 10.95 7.34
N SER A 109 19.34 10.52 7.54
CA SER A 109 19.69 9.21 8.08
C SER A 109 20.41 9.40 9.39
N LEU A 110 19.96 8.73 10.46
CA LEU A 110 20.48 8.94 11.80
C LEU A 110 21.14 7.70 12.41
N ASP A 111 22.14 7.93 13.29
CA ASP A 111 22.56 6.96 14.27
C ASP A 111 21.67 7.10 15.52
N TYR A 112 21.50 6.01 16.24
CA TYR A 112 20.82 5.98 17.54
C TYR A 112 21.60 5.07 18.48
N ARG A 113 21.39 5.19 19.79
CA ARG A 113 22.07 4.38 20.80
C ARG A 113 21.78 2.90 20.58
N VAL A 114 22.75 2.18 20.05
CA VAL A 114 22.72 0.73 19.90
C VAL A 114 23.26 0.03 21.16
N GLY A 115 22.92 -1.22 21.31
CA GLY A 115 23.41 -2.09 22.36
C GLY A 115 22.29 -2.81 23.11
N ILE A 116 22.50 -4.11 23.30
CA ILE A 116 21.67 -5.01 24.11
C ILE A 116 22.63 -5.79 24.99
N GLU A 117 22.42 -5.77 26.30
CA GLU A 117 23.30 -6.50 27.23
C GLU A 117 23.14 -8.00 27.06
N LYS A 118 21.89 -8.50 27.04
CA LYS A 118 21.55 -9.91 26.85
C LYS A 118 20.66 -10.06 25.63
N THR A 119 21.20 -10.56 24.54
CA THR A 119 20.53 -10.65 23.23
C THR A 119 19.26 -11.53 23.22
N LYS A 120 19.12 -12.45 24.18
CA LYS A 120 17.97 -13.33 24.36
C LYS A 120 17.11 -12.93 25.56
N SER A 121 17.06 -11.65 25.89
CA SER A 121 16.30 -11.09 27.00
C SER A 121 15.21 -10.14 26.48
N ASN A 122 13.96 -10.38 26.87
CA ASN A 122 12.85 -9.48 26.53
C ASN A 122 13.02 -8.10 27.15
N PRO A 123 13.36 -7.95 28.46
CA PRO A 123 13.60 -6.63 29.05
C PRO A 123 14.69 -5.85 28.33
N ASP A 124 15.84 -6.47 28.04
CA ASP A 124 16.96 -5.77 27.37
C ASP A 124 16.59 -5.33 25.95
N TYR A 125 15.81 -6.14 25.24
CA TYR A 125 15.26 -5.81 23.93
C TYR A 125 14.27 -4.65 24.00
N ALA A 126 13.34 -4.67 24.97
CA ALA A 126 12.38 -3.61 25.18
C ALA A 126 13.08 -2.28 25.55
N ASN A 127 14.11 -2.32 26.39
CA ASN A 127 14.94 -1.16 26.75
C ASN A 127 15.72 -0.62 25.55
N ALA A 128 16.23 -1.49 24.65
CA ALA A 128 16.92 -1.06 23.44
C ALA A 128 15.96 -0.35 22.46
N LEU A 129 14.77 -0.89 22.24
CA LEU A 129 13.71 -0.24 21.46
C LEU A 129 13.33 1.11 22.06
N TYR A 130 13.19 1.17 23.39
CA TYR A 130 12.81 2.38 24.11
C TYR A 130 13.85 3.49 23.96
N ARG A 131 15.15 3.20 24.07
CA ARG A 131 16.23 4.17 23.80
C ARG A 131 16.24 4.63 22.35
N ALA A 132 16.12 3.70 21.40
CA ALA A 132 16.12 4.01 19.99
C ALA A 132 14.98 4.96 19.60
N GLN A 133 13.77 4.74 20.13
CA GLN A 133 12.63 5.64 19.85
C GLN A 133 12.82 7.03 20.48
N GLN A 134 13.44 7.14 21.66
CA GLN A 134 13.76 8.43 22.28
C GLN A 134 14.73 9.24 21.39
N ASP A 135 15.74 8.59 20.83
CA ASP A 135 16.72 9.21 19.93
C ASP A 135 16.07 9.64 18.60
N GLY A 136 15.22 8.78 18.01
CA GLY A 136 14.43 9.14 16.84
C GLY A 136 13.50 10.33 17.08
N LYS A 137 12.83 10.39 18.25
CA LYS A 137 12.01 11.54 18.66
C LYS A 137 12.85 12.82 18.79
N ALA A 138 14.06 12.71 19.34
CA ALA A 138 14.99 13.85 19.41
C ALA A 138 15.38 14.37 18.03
N ALA A 139 15.55 13.49 17.02
CA ALA A 139 15.82 13.90 15.65
C ALA A 139 14.63 14.64 15.02
N VAL A 140 13.38 14.20 15.28
CA VAL A 140 12.18 14.96 14.85
C VAL A 140 12.17 16.36 15.47
N ARG A 141 12.42 16.46 16.77
CA ARG A 141 12.51 17.75 17.49
C ARG A 141 13.63 18.64 16.97
N PHE A 142 14.79 18.05 16.62
CA PHE A 142 15.91 18.76 16.00
C PHE A 142 15.48 19.45 14.69
N PHE A 143 14.83 18.73 13.79
CA PHE A 143 14.40 19.34 12.53
C PHE A 143 13.28 20.37 12.70
N LYS A 144 12.44 20.24 13.72
CA LYS A 144 11.45 21.30 14.04
C LYS A 144 12.13 22.55 14.61
N ARG A 145 13.17 22.40 15.41
CA ARG A 145 13.95 23.52 15.93
C ARG A 145 14.74 24.25 14.84
N TYR A 146 15.35 23.50 13.94
CA TYR A 146 16.21 24.02 12.87
C TYR A 146 15.54 24.00 11.48
N ALA A 147 14.21 24.13 11.46
CA ALA A 147 13.40 24.01 10.24
C ALA A 147 13.82 25.01 9.15
N GLU A 148 14.11 26.25 9.53
CA GLU A 148 14.59 27.31 8.61
C GLU A 148 15.94 26.94 8.00
N GLN A 149 16.87 26.44 8.82
CA GLN A 149 18.23 26.09 8.40
C GLN A 149 18.23 24.98 7.35
N TYR A 150 17.36 23.97 7.51
CA TYR A 150 17.31 22.81 6.62
C TYR A 150 16.16 22.88 5.59
N GLY A 151 15.39 23.96 5.58
CA GLY A 151 14.26 24.12 4.67
C GLY A 151 13.18 23.06 4.87
N VAL A 152 12.83 22.73 6.12
CA VAL A 152 11.90 21.66 6.47
C VAL A 152 10.49 22.19 6.73
N ASP A 153 9.48 21.65 6.05
CA ASP A 153 8.09 21.83 6.43
C ASP A 153 7.76 20.98 7.66
N THR A 154 7.70 21.61 8.82
CA THR A 154 7.48 20.95 10.12
C THR A 154 6.11 20.28 10.25
N ALA A 155 5.17 20.57 9.35
CA ALA A 155 3.87 19.92 9.29
C ALA A 155 3.86 18.65 8.41
N GLN A 156 5.00 18.33 7.77
CA GLN A 156 5.15 17.19 6.86
C GLN A 156 6.45 16.43 7.14
N ILE A 157 6.54 15.84 8.32
CA ILE A 157 7.67 15.01 8.75
C ILE A 157 7.24 13.55 8.76
N PHE A 158 7.86 12.76 7.89
CA PHE A 158 7.63 11.33 7.76
C PHE A 158 8.83 10.55 8.28
N ILE A 159 8.58 9.37 8.82
CA ILE A 159 9.65 8.50 9.31
C ILE A 159 9.62 7.17 8.59
N THR A 160 10.77 6.61 8.37
CA THR A 160 10.94 5.28 7.78
C THR A 160 12.14 4.58 8.39
N GLY A 161 12.15 3.28 8.35
CA GLY A 161 13.28 2.51 8.84
C GLY A 161 13.24 1.09 8.31
N SER A 162 14.34 0.38 8.47
CA SER A 162 14.46 -1.02 8.09
C SER A 162 14.63 -1.91 9.33
N SER A 163 13.92 -3.04 9.42
CA SER A 163 14.08 -4.02 10.52
C SER A 163 13.94 -3.36 11.91
N ALA A 164 14.98 -3.37 12.74
CA ALA A 164 15.00 -2.70 14.05
C ALA A 164 14.66 -1.19 13.95
N GLY A 165 15.16 -0.50 12.92
CA GLY A 165 14.82 0.90 12.68
C GLY A 165 13.35 1.12 12.32
N ALA A 166 12.73 0.18 11.59
CA ALA A 166 11.30 0.22 11.32
C ALA A 166 10.47 0.00 12.59
N LYS A 167 10.89 -0.93 13.46
CA LYS A 167 10.27 -1.11 14.80
C LYS A 167 10.37 0.17 15.64
N THR A 168 11.51 0.86 15.55
CA THR A 168 11.71 2.17 16.19
C THR A 168 10.71 3.19 15.67
N CYS A 169 10.53 3.31 14.35
CA CYS A 169 9.55 4.21 13.73
C CYS A 169 8.12 3.90 14.20
N LEU A 170 7.76 2.62 14.27
CA LEU A 170 6.44 2.21 14.77
C LEU A 170 6.24 2.61 16.24
N ALA A 171 7.24 2.39 17.09
CA ALA A 171 7.19 2.82 18.51
C ALA A 171 7.12 4.35 18.63
N MET A 172 7.91 5.10 17.85
CA MET A 172 7.86 6.58 17.85
C MET A 172 6.48 7.14 17.53
N ALA A 173 5.77 6.52 16.59
CA ALA A 173 4.52 7.03 16.09
C ALA A 173 3.31 6.59 16.90
N TYR A 174 3.32 5.39 17.47
CA TYR A 174 2.12 4.75 18.00
C TYR A 174 2.16 4.41 19.50
N MET A 175 3.35 4.20 20.10
CA MET A 175 3.47 3.94 21.53
C MET A 175 3.18 5.22 22.33
N ARG A 176 2.26 5.14 23.28
CA ARG A 176 1.94 6.19 24.24
C ARG A 176 2.52 5.84 25.61
N THR A 177 2.47 6.76 26.57
CA THR A 177 3.03 6.53 27.90
C THR A 177 2.40 5.32 28.61
N GLU A 178 1.10 5.12 28.44
CA GLU A 178 0.37 3.97 28.96
C GLU A 178 0.70 2.63 28.28
N ASP A 179 1.31 2.68 27.11
CA ASP A 179 1.71 1.50 26.32
C ASP A 179 3.13 1.02 26.62
N VAL A 180 3.88 1.78 27.42
CA VAL A 180 5.27 1.43 27.74
C VAL A 180 5.30 0.10 28.48
N PRO A 181 6.00 -0.92 27.95
CA PRO A 181 6.08 -2.22 28.60
C PRO A 181 6.63 -2.12 30.03
N ALA A 182 6.03 -2.86 30.96
CA ALA A 182 6.50 -2.91 32.35
C ALA A 182 7.95 -3.39 32.51
N SER A 183 8.49 -4.05 31.48
CA SER A 183 9.89 -4.50 31.42
C SER A 183 10.89 -3.37 31.06
N VAL A 184 10.40 -2.18 30.69
CA VAL A 184 11.24 -1.02 30.43
C VAL A 184 11.61 -0.34 31.73
N ASP A 185 12.90 -0.14 31.97
CA ASP A 185 13.40 0.63 33.13
C ASP A 185 13.29 2.14 32.87
N THR A 186 12.10 2.68 33.13
CA THR A 186 11.85 4.12 32.98
C THR A 186 12.53 4.98 34.06
N ALA A 187 12.97 4.38 35.17
CA ALA A 187 13.78 5.08 36.16
C ALA A 187 15.17 5.38 35.60
N GLN A 188 15.76 4.44 34.86
CA GLN A 188 17.05 4.60 34.22
C GLN A 188 16.95 5.46 32.94
N TRP A 189 15.97 5.17 32.05
CA TRP A 189 15.91 5.76 30.71
C TRP A 189 15.04 7.00 30.61
N GLY A 190 14.31 7.35 31.65
CA GLY A 190 13.43 8.52 31.68
C GLY A 190 12.09 8.35 30.94
N SER A 191 11.46 9.45 30.61
CA SER A 191 10.14 9.46 29.94
C SER A 191 10.20 8.96 28.50
N LEU A 192 9.02 8.61 27.96
CA LEU A 192 8.85 8.17 26.56
C LEU A 192 9.39 9.20 25.55
N GLU A 193 9.28 10.51 25.83
CA GLU A 193 9.85 11.55 24.96
C GLU A 193 11.37 11.61 25.01
N GLY A 194 11.98 11.09 26.06
CA GLY A 194 13.42 11.07 26.26
C GLY A 194 14.04 12.45 26.46
N ASN A 195 15.31 12.43 26.78
CA ASN A 195 16.14 13.62 27.01
C ASN A 195 17.30 13.75 26.04
N SER A 196 17.29 13.03 24.91
CA SER A 196 18.38 12.98 23.92
C SER A 196 18.59 14.32 23.19
N GLY A 197 17.76 15.32 23.41
CA GLY A 197 17.94 16.69 22.90
C GLY A 197 16.67 17.37 22.41
N ASN A 198 16.80 18.68 22.20
CA ASN A 198 15.81 19.55 21.57
C ASN A 198 14.44 19.55 22.28
N ALA A 199 14.43 19.61 23.62
CA ALA A 199 13.21 19.73 24.41
C ALA A 199 12.35 20.96 24.00
N GLY A 200 11.05 20.91 24.25
CA GLY A 200 10.11 21.98 23.92
C GLY A 200 9.53 21.93 22.51
N TYR A 201 10.00 21.06 21.65
CA TYR A 201 9.44 20.80 20.32
C TYR A 201 8.66 19.47 20.32
N SER A 202 7.58 19.40 19.54
CA SER A 202 6.79 18.17 19.37
C SER A 202 7.55 17.12 18.57
N SER A 203 7.49 15.85 19.00
CA SER A 203 8.02 14.70 18.25
C SER A 203 6.99 14.05 17.30
N LYS A 204 5.78 14.63 17.17
CA LYS A 204 4.73 14.09 16.28
C LYS A 204 5.20 14.05 14.82
N VAL A 205 4.82 12.97 14.14
CA VAL A 205 5.10 12.71 12.72
C VAL A 205 3.83 12.66 11.89
N SER A 206 3.97 12.80 10.57
CA SER A 206 2.86 12.87 9.63
C SER A 206 2.54 11.52 8.96
N GLY A 207 3.40 10.53 9.11
CA GLY A 207 3.22 9.18 8.57
C GLY A 207 4.46 8.31 8.75
N VAL A 208 4.26 7.01 8.64
CA VAL A 208 5.30 5.98 8.81
C VAL A 208 5.36 5.09 7.59
N MET A 209 6.57 4.80 7.11
CA MET A 209 6.83 3.77 6.11
C MET A 209 7.65 2.66 6.77
N ASN A 210 6.99 1.54 7.06
CA ASN A 210 7.56 0.38 7.72
C ASN A 210 8.17 -0.58 6.69
N ALA A 211 9.51 -0.67 6.65
CA ALA A 211 10.18 -1.66 5.84
C ALA A 211 10.59 -2.87 6.71
N TRP A 212 9.85 -3.96 6.59
CA TRP A 212 10.04 -5.26 7.29
C TRP A 212 10.30 -5.13 8.81
N GLY A 213 9.56 -4.25 9.48
CA GLY A 213 9.50 -4.12 10.94
C GLY A 213 8.26 -4.78 11.52
N ALA A 214 8.24 -4.99 12.82
CA ALA A 214 7.10 -5.53 13.57
C ALA A 214 6.89 -4.73 14.86
N MET A 215 5.69 -4.84 15.44
CA MET A 215 5.36 -4.30 16.77
C MET A 215 5.25 -5.42 17.79
N ILE A 216 5.47 -5.08 19.05
CA ILE A 216 5.23 -6.01 20.17
C ILE A 216 3.76 -6.02 20.58
N ASP A 217 3.02 -4.96 20.29
CA ASP A 217 1.57 -4.87 20.46
C ASP A 217 0.98 -4.00 19.35
N TYR A 218 0.12 -4.57 18.49
CA TYR A 218 -0.51 -3.85 17.40
C TYR A 218 -1.64 -2.90 17.86
N HIS A 219 -2.15 -3.05 19.09
CA HIS A 219 -3.16 -2.14 19.66
C HIS A 219 -2.62 -0.74 19.98
N TRP A 220 -1.30 -0.53 19.90
CA TRP A 220 -0.76 0.82 19.95
C TRP A 220 -1.27 1.71 18.82
N ILE A 221 -1.63 1.11 17.68
CA ILE A 221 -2.24 1.82 16.55
C ILE A 221 -3.72 2.04 16.86
N ARG A 222 -4.14 3.29 16.97
CA ARG A 222 -5.52 3.68 17.32
C ARG A 222 -6.11 4.59 16.26
N SER A 223 -7.44 4.65 16.19
CA SER A 223 -8.14 5.54 15.25
C SER A 223 -7.65 6.99 15.37
N GLY A 224 -7.39 7.62 14.24
CA GLY A 224 -6.86 8.98 14.16
C GLY A 224 -5.33 9.09 14.22
N ASP A 225 -4.61 8.00 14.37
CA ASP A 225 -3.15 7.98 14.34
C ASP A 225 -2.59 8.27 12.94
N ALA A 226 -1.28 8.50 12.89
CA ALA A 226 -0.55 8.77 11.65
C ALA A 226 -0.68 7.61 10.65
N PRO A 227 -0.78 7.90 9.34
CA PRO A 227 -0.82 6.89 8.28
C PRO A 227 0.37 5.93 8.31
N LEU A 228 0.14 4.66 7.96
CA LEU A 228 1.15 3.59 7.95
C LEU A 228 1.23 2.91 6.58
N PHE A 229 2.41 2.89 5.96
CA PHE A 229 2.71 2.04 4.81
C PHE A 229 3.58 0.87 5.23
N ASN A 230 3.25 -0.34 4.79
CA ASN A 230 3.95 -1.55 5.16
C ASN A 230 4.56 -2.24 3.93
N VAL A 231 5.84 -2.63 4.05
CA VAL A 231 6.56 -3.46 3.07
C VAL A 231 7.12 -4.69 3.78
N ALA A 232 6.92 -5.87 3.24
CA ALA A 232 7.47 -7.11 3.82
C ALA A 232 7.71 -8.20 2.77
N GLY A 233 8.69 -9.06 3.04
CA GLY A 233 8.81 -10.36 2.40
C GLY A 233 7.90 -11.39 3.06
N THR A 234 7.17 -12.18 2.28
CA THR A 234 6.23 -13.18 2.85
C THR A 234 6.92 -14.42 3.43
N ALA A 235 8.19 -14.63 3.10
CA ALA A 235 9.02 -15.71 3.64
C ALA A 235 10.08 -15.20 4.65
N ASP A 236 9.85 -14.01 5.23
CA ASP A 236 10.75 -13.44 6.24
C ASP A 236 10.73 -14.28 7.53
N LYS A 237 11.89 -14.87 7.87
CA LYS A 237 12.08 -15.67 9.08
C LYS A 237 12.69 -14.89 10.25
N THR A 238 13.11 -13.64 10.02
CA THR A 238 13.73 -12.77 11.04
C THR A 238 12.70 -11.86 11.69
N VAL A 239 11.84 -11.24 10.87
CA VAL A 239 10.70 -10.46 11.30
C VAL A 239 9.46 -11.08 10.65
N PRO A 240 8.54 -11.63 11.43
CA PRO A 240 7.43 -12.41 10.87
C PRO A 240 6.59 -11.55 9.94
N PHE A 241 6.10 -12.17 8.88
CA PHE A 241 5.14 -11.56 7.96
C PHE A 241 3.81 -11.26 8.68
N ASP A 242 3.32 -12.20 9.47
CA ASP A 242 2.09 -12.10 10.26
C ASP A 242 2.42 -11.93 11.76
N SER A 243 2.70 -13.03 12.49
CA SER A 243 3.03 -12.98 13.90
C SER A 243 3.96 -14.11 14.30
N SER A 244 4.74 -13.91 15.35
CA SER A 244 5.55 -14.92 16.00
C SER A 244 5.73 -14.61 17.48
N TYR A 245 6.19 -15.62 18.21
CA TYR A 245 6.59 -15.49 19.60
C TYR A 245 7.97 -16.13 19.81
N ASP A 246 8.89 -15.39 20.40
CA ASP A 246 10.22 -15.87 20.76
C ASP A 246 10.68 -15.29 22.12
N TYR A 247 11.95 -15.42 22.44
CA TYR A 247 12.52 -14.87 23.69
C TYR A 247 12.45 -13.34 23.82
N HIS A 248 12.11 -12.62 22.77
CA HIS A 248 11.79 -11.18 22.83
C HIS A 248 10.29 -10.89 23.02
N GLY A 249 9.46 -11.92 23.16
CA GLY A 249 8.02 -11.79 23.26
C GLY A 249 7.29 -11.88 21.93
N PHE A 250 6.05 -11.41 21.91
CA PHE A 250 5.25 -11.35 20.68
C PHE A 250 5.81 -10.35 19.67
N LYS A 251 5.67 -10.70 18.41
CA LYS A 251 5.98 -9.84 17.25
C LYS A 251 4.81 -9.91 16.29
N TYR A 252 4.18 -8.77 16.07
CA TYR A 252 3.11 -8.61 15.09
C TYR A 252 3.69 -7.96 13.85
N GLY A 253 3.75 -8.72 12.77
CA GLY A 253 4.37 -8.35 11.51
C GLY A 253 3.53 -7.38 10.68
N PRO A 254 4.09 -6.89 9.58
CA PRO A 254 3.47 -5.87 8.73
C PRO A 254 2.07 -6.24 8.23
N PHE A 255 1.77 -7.51 8.04
CA PHE A 255 0.45 -7.98 7.63
C PHE A 255 -0.62 -7.74 8.71
N ILE A 256 -0.33 -8.07 9.97
CA ILE A 256 -1.24 -7.81 11.10
C ILE A 256 -1.42 -6.30 11.29
N LEU A 257 -0.33 -5.52 11.18
CA LEU A 257 -0.41 -4.06 11.30
C LEU A 257 -1.29 -3.45 10.20
N TYR A 258 -1.15 -3.90 8.97
CA TYR A 258 -2.00 -3.49 7.87
C TYR A 258 -3.48 -3.80 8.12
N GLN A 259 -3.79 -5.04 8.56
CA GLN A 259 -5.16 -5.44 8.89
C GLN A 259 -5.75 -4.58 10.00
N HIS A 260 -4.97 -4.33 11.06
CA HIS A 260 -5.42 -3.53 12.19
C HIS A 260 -5.65 -2.06 11.80
N CYS A 261 -4.79 -1.48 10.97
CA CYS A 261 -5.02 -0.15 10.40
C CYS A 261 -6.35 -0.07 9.64
N LEU A 262 -6.68 -1.09 8.84
CA LEU A 262 -7.97 -1.15 8.14
C LEU A 262 -9.14 -1.21 9.11
N GLN A 263 -9.01 -1.94 10.23
CA GLN A 263 -10.07 -2.07 11.25
C GLN A 263 -10.28 -0.78 12.05
N THR A 264 -9.19 -0.06 12.35
CA THR A 264 -9.21 1.17 13.14
C THR A 264 -9.42 2.43 12.30
N GLY A 265 -9.48 2.30 10.97
CA GLY A 265 -9.61 3.43 10.05
C GLY A 265 -8.35 4.28 9.91
N VAL A 266 -7.18 3.78 10.31
CA VAL A 266 -5.89 4.43 10.05
C VAL A 266 -5.53 4.26 8.58
N ALA A 267 -5.26 5.38 7.88
CA ALA A 267 -4.88 5.33 6.47
C ALA A 267 -3.63 4.47 6.28
N THR A 268 -3.71 3.46 5.42
CA THR A 268 -2.64 2.48 5.28
C THR A 268 -2.40 2.07 3.84
N GLY A 269 -1.17 1.60 3.57
CA GLY A 269 -0.79 0.95 2.32
C GLY A 269 -0.02 -0.34 2.62
N TRP A 270 0.08 -1.20 1.61
CA TRP A 270 0.62 -2.53 1.76
C TRP A 270 1.34 -3.00 0.49
N MET A 271 2.58 -3.50 0.66
CA MET A 271 3.38 -4.06 -0.41
C MET A 271 4.09 -5.35 0.05
N PRO A 272 3.48 -6.53 -0.13
CA PRO A 272 4.14 -7.82 0.09
C PRO A 272 5.06 -8.18 -1.07
N PHE A 273 6.20 -8.78 -0.75
CA PHE A 273 7.10 -9.42 -1.71
C PHE A 273 7.04 -10.94 -1.53
N TYR A 274 6.29 -11.61 -2.39
CA TYR A 274 6.06 -13.04 -2.28
C TYR A 274 7.35 -13.85 -2.42
N GLY A 275 7.54 -14.79 -1.49
CA GLY A 275 8.72 -15.65 -1.42
C GLY A 275 10.02 -14.93 -1.02
N ALA A 276 9.99 -13.61 -0.81
CA ALA A 276 11.17 -12.89 -0.33
C ALA A 276 11.34 -13.05 1.18
N GLY A 277 12.59 -13.13 1.61
CA GLY A 277 12.99 -13.16 3.01
C GLY A 277 13.21 -11.77 3.61
N HIS A 278 13.93 -11.73 4.73
CA HIS A 278 14.27 -10.48 5.41
C HIS A 278 15.06 -9.53 4.51
N THR A 279 14.83 -8.23 4.64
CA THR A 279 15.44 -7.19 3.80
C THR A 279 15.22 -7.40 2.28
N LEU A 280 14.18 -8.16 1.90
CA LEU A 280 13.90 -8.58 0.53
C LEU A 280 15.09 -9.33 -0.09
N ASP A 281 15.75 -10.19 0.70
CA ASP A 281 16.94 -10.97 0.34
C ASP A 281 18.14 -10.11 -0.05
N ASN A 282 18.21 -8.86 0.40
CA ASN A 282 19.17 -7.84 -0.05
C ASN A 282 19.21 -7.65 -1.58
N ASN A 283 18.13 -8.00 -2.26
CA ASN A 283 17.99 -7.85 -3.71
C ASN A 283 17.68 -6.38 -4.05
N SER A 284 18.57 -5.73 -4.79
CA SER A 284 18.45 -4.30 -5.11
C SER A 284 17.21 -3.99 -5.94
N LEU A 285 16.82 -4.83 -6.89
CA LEU A 285 15.61 -4.62 -7.72
C LEU A 285 14.33 -4.71 -6.88
N LYS A 286 14.24 -5.67 -5.96
CA LYS A 286 13.10 -5.76 -5.03
C LYS A 286 13.05 -4.54 -4.11
N GLN A 287 14.20 -4.09 -3.60
CA GLN A 287 14.30 -2.91 -2.75
C GLN A 287 13.95 -1.62 -3.53
N ASP A 288 14.34 -1.50 -4.79
CA ASP A 288 13.97 -0.36 -5.64
C ASP A 288 12.46 -0.34 -5.92
N SER A 289 11.85 -1.50 -6.19
CA SER A 289 10.39 -1.61 -6.27
C SER A 289 9.71 -1.18 -4.97
N ALA A 290 10.26 -1.55 -3.81
CA ALA A 290 9.75 -1.09 -2.52
C ALA A 290 9.84 0.44 -2.37
N LEU A 291 10.94 1.06 -2.77
CA LEU A 291 11.11 2.52 -2.73
C LEU A 291 10.13 3.23 -3.67
N GLN A 292 9.85 2.67 -4.85
CA GLN A 292 8.85 3.20 -5.79
C GLN A 292 7.46 3.22 -5.16
N GLU A 293 7.03 2.12 -4.54
CA GLU A 293 5.72 2.01 -3.89
C GLU A 293 5.62 2.90 -2.64
N MET A 294 6.67 2.95 -1.83
CA MET A 294 6.76 3.88 -0.69
C MET A 294 6.63 5.33 -1.17
N SER A 295 7.29 5.69 -2.27
CA SER A 295 7.23 7.03 -2.86
C SER A 295 5.84 7.35 -3.42
N ALA A 296 5.22 6.41 -4.14
CA ALA A 296 3.87 6.59 -4.66
C ALA A 296 2.85 6.78 -3.55
N TRP A 297 2.92 5.96 -2.50
CA TRP A 297 2.05 6.12 -1.33
C TRP A 297 2.32 7.44 -0.60
N LEU A 298 3.59 7.76 -0.32
CA LEU A 298 3.97 8.99 0.37
C LEU A 298 3.48 10.24 -0.37
N TYR A 299 3.58 10.26 -1.69
CA TYR A 299 3.06 11.33 -2.53
C TYR A 299 1.58 11.61 -2.24
N THR A 300 0.76 10.58 -2.03
CA THR A 300 -0.67 10.75 -1.69
C THR A 300 -0.90 11.31 -0.28
N GLN A 301 0.11 11.29 0.60
CA GLN A 301 0.03 11.80 1.98
C GLN A 301 0.39 13.28 2.06
N LEU A 302 0.99 13.87 1.02
CA LEU A 302 1.48 15.24 1.05
C LEU A 302 0.34 16.27 1.05
N ARG A 303 0.44 17.27 1.92
CA ARG A 303 -0.54 18.38 2.02
C ARG A 303 -0.65 19.19 0.74
N TYR A 304 0.42 19.29 -0.05
CA TYR A 304 0.44 20.02 -1.32
C TYR A 304 -0.43 19.38 -2.40
N ILE A 305 -0.66 18.07 -2.30
CA ILE A 305 -1.46 17.32 -3.26
C ILE A 305 -2.94 17.29 -2.84
N ASN A 306 -3.19 17.37 -1.53
CA ASN A 306 -4.54 17.34 -0.94
C ASN A 306 -4.74 18.49 0.08
N PRO A 307 -4.71 19.78 -0.36
CA PRO A 307 -4.99 20.90 0.54
C PRO A 307 -6.45 20.86 0.98
N GLY A 308 -6.71 20.44 2.21
CA GLY A 308 -8.04 20.53 2.83
C GLY A 308 -8.92 19.29 2.75
N SER A 309 -8.46 18.16 2.27
CA SER A 309 -9.19 16.91 2.46
C SER A 309 -9.06 16.47 3.92
N LYS A 310 -10.13 16.67 4.72
CA LYS A 310 -10.43 15.66 5.74
C LYS A 310 -10.48 14.36 4.95
N LYS A 311 -9.47 13.48 5.10
CA LYS A 311 -9.48 12.18 4.43
C LYS A 311 -10.77 11.49 4.86
N GLN A 312 -11.74 11.47 3.97
CA GLN A 312 -12.79 10.49 4.09
C GLN A 312 -12.07 9.15 3.94
N ASP A 313 -12.11 8.34 4.99
CA ASP A 313 -11.62 6.97 4.94
C ASP A 313 -12.23 6.32 3.70
N PRO A 314 -11.44 5.93 2.69
CA PRO A 314 -11.98 5.40 1.45
C PRO A 314 -12.85 4.17 1.69
N THR A 315 -12.68 3.49 2.83
CA THR A 315 -13.49 2.35 3.24
C THR A 315 -14.86 2.77 3.75
N MET A 316 -15.00 3.95 4.37
CA MET A 316 -16.28 4.46 4.87
C MET A 316 -17.26 4.84 3.74
N ARG A 317 -16.77 5.03 2.53
CA ARG A 317 -17.60 5.33 1.36
C ARG A 317 -18.76 4.34 1.17
N TRP A 318 -18.55 3.09 1.51
CA TRP A 318 -19.53 2.00 1.34
C TRP A 318 -20.19 1.54 2.63
N ALA A 319 -20.05 2.28 3.72
CA ALA A 319 -20.61 1.92 5.02
C ALA A 319 -22.15 1.81 4.99
N ALA A 320 -22.82 2.63 4.18
CA ALA A 320 -24.28 2.59 4.00
C ALA A 320 -24.70 1.30 3.27
N GLU A 321 -24.05 0.94 2.17
CA GLU A 321 -24.30 -0.30 1.43
C GLU A 321 -24.03 -1.55 2.29
N MET A 322 -23.00 -1.50 3.13
CA MET A 322 -22.72 -2.60 4.06
C MET A 322 -23.84 -2.77 5.10
N LYS A 323 -24.48 -1.69 5.56
CA LYS A 323 -25.66 -1.77 6.43
C LYS A 323 -26.84 -2.42 5.71
N VAL A 324 -27.01 -2.15 4.41
CA VAL A 324 -28.03 -2.82 3.59
C VAL A 324 -27.74 -4.32 3.50
N PHE A 325 -26.49 -4.71 3.29
CA PHE A 325 -26.09 -6.12 3.27
C PHE A 325 -26.32 -6.81 4.62
N ASP A 326 -26.00 -6.17 5.75
CA ASP A 326 -26.27 -6.70 7.09
C ASP A 326 -27.79 -6.91 7.30
N SER A 327 -28.62 -5.99 6.83
CA SER A 327 -30.07 -6.11 6.91
C SER A 327 -30.59 -7.23 6.02
N ALA A 328 -30.08 -7.34 4.79
CA ALA A 328 -30.42 -8.43 3.87
C ALA A 328 -30.02 -9.80 4.45
N ASN A 329 -28.83 -9.90 5.07
CA ASN A 329 -28.34 -11.13 5.69
C ASN A 329 -29.24 -11.65 6.82
N ARG A 330 -30.09 -10.78 7.44
CA ARG A 330 -31.03 -11.16 8.50
C ARG A 330 -32.34 -11.72 7.99
N VAL A 331 -32.73 -11.37 6.76
CA VAL A 331 -34.06 -11.65 6.22
C VAL A 331 -34.02 -12.55 4.98
N GLU A 332 -32.94 -12.51 4.21
CA GLU A 332 -32.85 -13.35 3.01
C GLU A 332 -32.50 -14.79 3.37
N THR A 333 -33.21 -15.72 2.79
CA THR A 333 -32.97 -17.16 2.89
C THR A 333 -32.57 -17.71 1.53
N TYR A 334 -31.64 -18.63 1.51
CA TYR A 334 -31.17 -19.25 0.28
C TYR A 334 -31.40 -20.76 0.35
N GLY A 335 -31.70 -21.34 -0.79
CA GLY A 335 -31.83 -22.79 -0.92
C GLY A 335 -30.49 -23.51 -0.75
N LYS A 336 -30.45 -24.81 -1.05
CA LYS A 336 -29.19 -25.58 -0.99
C LYS A 336 -28.15 -25.05 -1.97
N ASN A 337 -26.90 -25.05 -1.53
CA ASN A 337 -25.72 -24.69 -2.33
C ASN A 337 -25.78 -23.26 -2.92
N PRO A 338 -25.98 -22.21 -2.11
CA PRO A 338 -26.03 -20.87 -2.63
C PRO A 338 -24.67 -20.45 -3.23
N VAL A 339 -24.72 -19.66 -4.31
CA VAL A 339 -23.53 -19.12 -4.97
C VAL A 339 -23.46 -17.62 -4.71
N LEU A 340 -22.33 -17.16 -4.16
CA LEU A 340 -22.12 -15.75 -3.87
C LEU A 340 -21.51 -15.05 -5.09
N PHE A 341 -22.17 -14.00 -5.56
CA PHE A 341 -21.62 -13.02 -6.49
C PHE A 341 -21.32 -11.72 -5.74
N THR A 342 -20.07 -11.30 -5.76
CA THR A 342 -19.62 -10.08 -5.08
C THR A 342 -18.64 -9.27 -5.93
N GLY A 343 -18.46 -8.01 -5.58
CA GLY A 343 -17.55 -7.10 -6.26
C GLY A 343 -18.16 -5.74 -6.55
N SER A 344 -17.73 -5.13 -7.63
CA SER A 344 -18.02 -3.74 -7.95
C SER A 344 -19.38 -3.54 -8.67
N SER A 345 -19.52 -2.36 -9.28
CA SER A 345 -20.75 -1.93 -9.96
C SER A 345 -21.26 -2.91 -11.02
N TYR A 346 -20.40 -3.63 -11.70
CA TYR A 346 -20.83 -4.65 -12.67
C TYR A 346 -21.67 -5.74 -12.01
N ILE A 347 -21.30 -6.20 -10.82
CA ILE A 347 -22.14 -7.14 -10.07
C ILE A 347 -23.40 -6.43 -9.57
N ARG A 348 -23.27 -5.25 -8.94
CA ARG A 348 -24.43 -4.49 -8.40
C ARG A 348 -25.52 -4.22 -9.44
N LEU A 349 -25.12 -3.90 -10.67
CA LEU A 349 -26.04 -3.53 -11.76
C LEU A 349 -26.62 -4.73 -12.50
N TRP A 350 -26.12 -5.94 -12.23
CA TRP A 350 -26.63 -7.17 -12.87
C TRP A 350 -27.97 -7.62 -12.27
N LYS A 351 -29.04 -6.98 -12.67
CA LYS A 351 -30.38 -7.18 -12.10
C LYS A 351 -30.93 -8.58 -12.35
N ASN A 352 -30.75 -9.11 -13.56
CA ASN A 352 -31.31 -10.40 -14.01
C ASN A 352 -30.32 -11.56 -13.85
N ILE A 353 -29.41 -11.48 -12.86
CA ILE A 353 -28.31 -12.45 -12.70
C ILE A 353 -28.81 -13.90 -12.58
N ARG A 354 -29.94 -14.15 -11.88
CA ARG A 354 -30.48 -15.50 -11.67
C ARG A 354 -30.96 -16.12 -12.98
N GLU A 355 -31.62 -15.32 -13.79
CA GLU A 355 -32.15 -15.68 -15.11
C GLU A 355 -31.02 -15.92 -16.11
N ASP A 356 -30.06 -15.03 -16.14
CA ASP A 356 -28.92 -15.07 -17.08
C ASP A 356 -27.99 -16.26 -16.82
N VAL A 357 -27.69 -16.56 -15.53
CA VAL A 357 -26.84 -17.71 -15.16
C VAL A 357 -27.64 -19.00 -15.00
N LYS A 358 -28.98 -18.94 -15.07
CA LYS A 358 -29.89 -20.08 -14.89
C LYS A 358 -29.65 -20.83 -13.58
N TYR A 359 -29.50 -20.07 -12.48
CA TYR A 359 -29.30 -20.60 -11.13
C TYR A 359 -30.05 -19.74 -10.10
N PRO A 360 -31.05 -20.32 -9.36
CA PRO A 360 -31.94 -19.52 -8.50
C PRO A 360 -31.28 -19.08 -7.19
N ASN A 361 -30.36 -19.89 -6.63
CA ASN A 361 -29.80 -19.66 -5.30
C ASN A 361 -28.58 -18.75 -5.36
N ILE A 362 -28.76 -17.49 -5.76
CA ILE A 362 -27.71 -16.48 -5.84
C ILE A 362 -27.77 -15.53 -4.64
N ILE A 363 -26.64 -15.44 -3.93
CA ILE A 363 -26.35 -14.38 -2.97
C ILE A 363 -25.73 -13.23 -3.74
N HIS A 364 -26.43 -12.12 -3.85
CA HIS A 364 -26.02 -10.97 -4.66
C HIS A 364 -25.48 -9.85 -3.76
N ARG A 365 -24.16 -9.65 -3.73
CA ARG A 365 -23.46 -8.66 -2.86
C ARG A 365 -22.48 -7.80 -3.67
N GLY A 366 -22.98 -7.24 -4.78
CA GLY A 366 -22.26 -6.21 -5.54
C GLY A 366 -22.50 -4.80 -4.95
N TYR A 367 -21.47 -3.97 -4.87
CA TYR A 367 -21.61 -2.62 -4.31
C TYR A 367 -20.79 -1.58 -5.08
N GLY A 368 -21.48 -0.53 -5.47
CA GLY A 368 -20.93 0.68 -6.10
C GLY A 368 -19.79 0.47 -7.10
N GLY A 369 -18.93 1.45 -7.21
CA GLY A 369 -17.67 1.40 -7.96
C GLY A 369 -16.50 1.01 -7.06
N SER A 370 -16.62 -0.06 -6.28
CA SER A 370 -15.58 -0.50 -5.35
C SER A 370 -14.32 -1.00 -6.05
N ASN A 371 -13.20 -0.84 -5.39
CA ASN A 371 -11.89 -1.37 -5.77
C ASN A 371 -11.45 -2.51 -4.81
N LEU A 372 -10.34 -3.15 -5.10
CA LEU A 372 -9.86 -4.27 -4.29
C LEU A 372 -9.41 -3.87 -2.87
N THR A 373 -8.98 -2.62 -2.63
CA THR A 373 -8.70 -2.15 -1.26
C THR A 373 -9.96 -2.16 -0.41
N GLU A 374 -11.08 -1.67 -0.97
CA GLU A 374 -12.39 -1.66 -0.30
C GLU A 374 -12.94 -3.08 -0.15
N MET A 375 -12.75 -3.94 -1.16
CA MET A 375 -13.09 -5.37 -1.06
C MET A 375 -12.30 -6.05 0.06
N ALA A 376 -11.00 -5.81 0.16
CA ALA A 376 -10.14 -6.36 1.21
C ALA A 376 -10.62 -5.96 2.62
N TYR A 377 -11.07 -4.72 2.78
CA TYR A 377 -11.64 -4.23 4.04
C TYR A 377 -12.96 -4.93 4.40
N TYR A 378 -13.87 -5.06 3.42
CA TYR A 378 -15.22 -5.55 3.68
C TYR A 378 -15.41 -7.07 3.46
N VAL A 379 -14.41 -7.80 3.00
CA VAL A 379 -14.54 -9.20 2.60
C VAL A 379 -15.13 -10.09 3.68
N LYS A 380 -14.73 -9.92 4.94
CA LYS A 380 -15.29 -10.69 6.07
C LYS A 380 -16.79 -10.40 6.26
N ARG A 381 -17.18 -9.13 6.17
CA ARG A 381 -18.58 -8.69 6.33
C ARG A 381 -19.48 -9.14 5.18
N ILE A 382 -18.92 -9.23 3.97
CA ILE A 382 -19.63 -9.64 2.75
C ILE A 382 -19.73 -11.16 2.65
N VAL A 383 -18.68 -11.89 3.01
CA VAL A 383 -18.57 -13.34 2.73
C VAL A 383 -18.93 -14.20 3.94
N TYR A 384 -18.46 -13.86 5.14
CA TYR A 384 -18.56 -14.71 6.32
C TYR A 384 -19.99 -14.98 6.83
N PRO A 385 -20.98 -14.08 6.63
CA PRO A 385 -22.38 -14.38 7.01
C PRO A 385 -23.02 -15.54 6.21
N HIS A 386 -22.40 -16.00 5.13
CA HIS A 386 -22.93 -16.97 4.21
C HIS A 386 -22.14 -18.30 4.27
N GLN A 387 -22.73 -19.36 3.71
CA GLN A 387 -22.07 -20.66 3.46
C GLN A 387 -22.11 -20.96 1.95
N PRO A 388 -21.36 -20.21 1.13
CA PRO A 388 -21.49 -20.34 -0.31
C PRO A 388 -20.83 -21.61 -0.83
N ALA A 389 -21.52 -22.30 -1.77
CA ALA A 389 -20.96 -23.42 -2.52
C ALA A 389 -19.86 -22.99 -3.49
N ALA A 390 -19.89 -21.73 -3.94
CA ALA A 390 -18.84 -21.09 -4.73
C ALA A 390 -18.95 -19.56 -4.59
N ILE A 391 -17.83 -18.86 -4.79
CA ILE A 391 -17.75 -17.40 -4.76
C ILE A 391 -17.26 -16.91 -6.11
N PHE A 392 -18.05 -16.04 -6.76
CA PHE A 392 -17.70 -15.35 -8.00
C PHE A 392 -17.42 -13.89 -7.69
N MET A 393 -16.25 -13.40 -8.11
CA MET A 393 -15.77 -12.08 -7.76
C MET A 393 -15.39 -11.29 -9.00
N TYR A 394 -15.85 -10.02 -9.09
CA TYR A 394 -15.47 -9.07 -10.14
C TYR A 394 -15.20 -7.70 -9.53
N VAL A 395 -13.97 -7.21 -9.64
CA VAL A 395 -13.59 -5.87 -9.20
C VAL A 395 -12.73 -5.21 -10.28
N GLY A 396 -13.26 -4.16 -10.93
CA GLY A 396 -12.61 -3.57 -12.10
C GLY A 396 -12.21 -2.10 -11.92
N ASN A 397 -12.24 -1.53 -10.70
CA ASN A 397 -11.98 -0.11 -10.50
C ASN A 397 -10.59 0.21 -9.92
N ASP A 398 -9.67 -0.73 -10.05
CA ASP A 398 -8.27 -0.54 -9.63
C ASP A 398 -7.39 0.05 -10.74
N ILE A 399 -7.78 -0.16 -12.02
CA ILE A 399 -7.12 0.38 -13.22
C ILE A 399 -8.19 1.04 -14.09
N THR A 400 -8.20 2.36 -14.16
CA THR A 400 -9.29 3.16 -14.76
C THR A 400 -8.84 4.23 -15.73
N GLY A 401 -7.55 4.51 -15.84
CA GLY A 401 -6.94 5.63 -16.55
C GLY A 401 -6.76 6.87 -15.66
N SER A 402 -6.85 6.69 -14.34
CA SER A 402 -6.69 7.77 -13.37
C SER A 402 -5.30 7.77 -12.73
N GLU A 403 -4.90 8.91 -12.16
CA GLU A 403 -3.66 9.02 -11.39
C GLU A 403 -3.64 8.16 -10.10
N LYS A 404 -4.77 7.61 -9.70
CA LYS A 404 -4.93 6.76 -8.51
C LYS A 404 -4.92 5.27 -8.84
N ASP A 405 -4.70 4.92 -10.10
CA ASP A 405 -4.70 3.55 -10.54
C ASP A 405 -3.59 2.74 -9.86
N LYS A 406 -3.93 1.51 -9.56
CA LYS A 406 -2.96 0.54 -9.05
C LYS A 406 -2.19 -0.10 -10.20
N SER A 407 -0.95 -0.48 -9.94
CA SER A 407 -0.23 -1.34 -10.88
C SER A 407 -0.88 -2.72 -10.97
N PRO A 408 -0.73 -3.46 -12.09
CA PRO A 408 -1.20 -4.83 -12.24
C PRO A 408 -0.77 -5.75 -11.08
N ARG A 409 0.43 -5.54 -10.56
CA ARG A 409 0.97 -6.30 -9.42
C ARG A 409 0.24 -5.98 -8.11
N GLN A 410 -0.05 -4.72 -7.84
CA GLN A 410 -0.84 -4.32 -6.66
C GLN A 410 -2.27 -4.89 -6.71
N VAL A 411 -2.85 -5.00 -7.91
CA VAL A 411 -4.16 -5.65 -8.11
C VAL A 411 -4.08 -7.14 -7.73
N LEU A 412 -3.05 -7.87 -8.19
CA LEU A 412 -2.81 -9.25 -7.78
C LEU A 412 -2.65 -9.39 -6.27
N GLU A 413 -1.87 -8.51 -5.64
CA GLU A 413 -1.58 -8.58 -4.21
C GLU A 413 -2.82 -8.40 -3.35
N LEU A 414 -3.67 -7.43 -3.71
CA LEU A 414 -4.96 -7.23 -3.05
C LEU A 414 -5.93 -8.40 -3.30
N PHE A 415 -5.94 -8.95 -4.51
CA PHE A 415 -6.73 -10.14 -4.81
C PHE A 415 -6.28 -11.34 -3.96
N SER A 416 -4.97 -11.60 -3.88
CA SER A 416 -4.43 -12.69 -3.07
C SER A 416 -4.76 -12.52 -1.58
N TYR A 417 -4.72 -11.28 -1.06
CA TYR A 417 -5.16 -10.95 0.29
C TYR A 417 -6.63 -11.31 0.52
N VAL A 418 -7.52 -10.91 -0.40
CA VAL A 418 -8.96 -11.22 -0.33
C VAL A 418 -9.17 -12.74 -0.32
N VAL A 419 -8.50 -13.47 -1.21
CA VAL A 419 -8.54 -14.95 -1.26
C VAL A 419 -8.08 -15.55 0.07
N ASN A 420 -6.93 -15.15 0.59
CA ASN A 420 -6.39 -15.68 1.84
C ASN A 420 -7.32 -15.38 3.02
N THR A 421 -7.95 -14.22 3.05
CA THR A 421 -8.96 -13.88 4.06
C THR A 421 -10.17 -14.80 3.97
N ILE A 422 -10.68 -15.06 2.77
CA ILE A 422 -11.80 -16.00 2.56
C ILE A 422 -11.41 -17.42 3.03
N ARG A 423 -10.18 -17.87 2.72
CA ARG A 423 -9.67 -19.20 3.09
C ARG A 423 -9.59 -19.43 4.60
N GLN A 424 -9.47 -18.39 5.43
CA GLN A 424 -9.53 -18.52 6.89
C GLN A 424 -10.86 -19.13 7.38
N GLN A 425 -11.96 -18.81 6.72
CA GLN A 425 -13.30 -19.30 7.07
C GLN A 425 -13.77 -20.44 6.15
N TYR A 426 -13.42 -20.38 4.87
CA TYR A 426 -13.89 -21.27 3.81
C TYR A 426 -12.71 -21.86 3.03
N PRO A 427 -11.94 -22.80 3.64
CA PRO A 427 -10.74 -23.37 3.01
C PRO A 427 -11.06 -24.13 1.71
N GLU A 428 -12.24 -24.77 1.62
CA GLU A 428 -12.64 -25.66 0.53
C GLU A 428 -13.54 -25.01 -0.53
N THR A 429 -14.05 -23.80 -0.27
CA THR A 429 -15.02 -23.16 -1.19
C THR A 429 -14.31 -22.68 -2.47
N PRO A 430 -14.76 -23.09 -3.66
CA PRO A 430 -14.23 -22.57 -4.92
C PRO A 430 -14.38 -21.05 -5.04
N ILE A 431 -13.31 -20.37 -5.46
CA ILE A 431 -13.31 -18.93 -5.72
C ILE A 431 -12.99 -18.72 -7.20
N VAL A 432 -13.82 -17.95 -7.87
CA VAL A 432 -13.70 -17.63 -9.30
C VAL A 432 -13.50 -16.14 -9.47
N TRP A 433 -12.37 -15.75 -10.04
CA TRP A 433 -12.15 -14.40 -10.52
C TRP A 433 -12.75 -14.25 -11.92
N LEU A 434 -13.75 -13.40 -12.05
CA LEU A 434 -14.27 -12.98 -13.34
C LEU A 434 -13.32 -11.90 -13.86
N GLN A 435 -12.53 -12.23 -14.89
CA GLN A 435 -11.55 -11.32 -15.46
C GLN A 435 -12.22 -10.04 -15.95
N ILE A 436 -11.52 -8.93 -15.76
CA ILE A 436 -11.98 -7.62 -16.21
C ILE A 436 -12.02 -7.63 -17.74
N ALA A 437 -13.20 -7.39 -18.30
CA ALA A 437 -13.40 -7.34 -19.73
C ALA A 437 -13.11 -5.94 -20.31
N PRO A 438 -12.80 -5.84 -21.61
CA PRO A 438 -12.57 -4.55 -22.25
C PRO A 438 -13.84 -3.72 -22.27
N SER A 439 -13.70 -2.41 -22.13
CA SER A 439 -14.80 -1.45 -22.30
C SER A 439 -14.33 -0.24 -23.10
N PRO A 440 -15.21 0.43 -23.86
CA PRO A 440 -14.83 1.61 -24.64
C PRO A 440 -14.24 2.72 -23.75
N LYS A 441 -14.81 2.93 -22.57
CA LYS A 441 -14.35 3.97 -21.63
C LYS A 441 -12.94 3.76 -21.08
N ARG A 442 -12.49 2.50 -20.95
CA ARG A 442 -11.19 2.13 -20.36
C ARG A 442 -10.25 1.50 -21.38
N TRP A 443 -10.52 1.72 -22.66
CA TRP A 443 -9.71 1.13 -23.72
C TRP A 443 -8.26 1.58 -23.69
N SER A 444 -7.99 2.82 -23.28
CA SER A 444 -6.64 3.38 -23.18
C SER A 444 -5.74 2.68 -22.15
N VAL A 445 -6.31 1.96 -21.19
CA VAL A 445 -5.58 1.22 -20.13
C VAL A 445 -5.79 -0.29 -20.25
N TRP A 446 -6.24 -0.74 -21.41
CA TRP A 446 -6.56 -2.15 -21.60
C TRP A 446 -5.34 -3.06 -21.45
N ASN A 447 -4.15 -2.62 -21.85
CA ASN A 447 -2.91 -3.39 -21.71
C ASN A 447 -2.58 -3.67 -20.23
N GLU A 448 -2.73 -2.68 -19.37
CA GLU A 448 -2.52 -2.80 -17.93
C GLU A 448 -3.56 -3.72 -17.29
N VAL A 449 -4.81 -3.64 -17.75
CA VAL A 449 -5.89 -4.53 -17.30
C VAL A 449 -5.61 -5.97 -17.74
N GLN A 450 -5.14 -6.20 -18.99
CA GLN A 450 -4.77 -7.53 -19.47
C GLN A 450 -3.63 -8.12 -18.63
N GLU A 451 -2.62 -7.31 -18.26
CA GLU A 451 -1.52 -7.77 -17.43
C GLU A 451 -2.01 -8.12 -16.02
N ALA A 452 -2.90 -7.33 -15.41
CA ALA A 452 -3.52 -7.66 -14.13
C ALA A 452 -4.31 -8.98 -14.20
N ASN A 453 -5.11 -9.17 -15.26
CA ASN A 453 -5.85 -10.41 -15.51
C ASN A 453 -4.91 -11.61 -15.66
N ARG A 454 -3.80 -11.45 -16.39
CA ARG A 454 -2.79 -12.50 -16.60
C ARG A 454 -2.14 -12.89 -15.26
N LEU A 455 -1.68 -11.92 -14.49
CA LEU A 455 -1.05 -12.19 -13.18
C LEU A 455 -2.00 -12.91 -12.23
N ILE A 456 -3.29 -12.52 -12.19
CA ILE A 456 -4.30 -13.21 -11.37
C ILE A 456 -4.56 -14.61 -11.91
N ALA A 457 -4.60 -14.81 -13.22
CA ALA A 457 -4.80 -16.13 -13.82
C ALA A 457 -3.64 -17.08 -13.47
N ASP A 458 -2.39 -16.61 -13.55
CA ASP A 458 -1.22 -17.39 -13.16
C ASP A 458 -1.25 -17.76 -11.66
N TYR A 459 -1.68 -16.83 -10.80
CA TYR A 459 -1.87 -17.09 -9.38
C TYR A 459 -2.95 -18.14 -9.13
N CYS A 460 -4.09 -18.05 -9.82
CA CYS A 460 -5.20 -18.98 -9.67
C CYS A 460 -4.84 -20.39 -10.20
N ALA A 461 -4.07 -20.48 -11.29
CA ALA A 461 -3.65 -21.76 -11.88
C ALA A 461 -2.81 -22.62 -10.91
N ASN A 462 -2.11 -21.96 -9.97
CA ASN A 462 -1.29 -22.61 -8.94
C ASN A 462 -1.99 -22.65 -7.57
N GLY A 463 -3.21 -22.12 -7.46
CA GLY A 463 -3.93 -22.00 -6.21
C GLY A 463 -4.99 -23.09 -6.01
N TYR A 464 -5.15 -23.54 -4.77
CA TYR A 464 -6.14 -24.57 -4.44
C TYR A 464 -7.56 -24.05 -4.61
N ARG A 465 -8.34 -24.71 -5.50
CA ARG A 465 -9.73 -24.35 -5.84
C ARG A 465 -9.91 -22.88 -6.21
N LEU A 466 -8.92 -22.31 -6.90
CA LEU A 466 -8.98 -20.98 -7.49
C LEU A 466 -9.15 -21.10 -9.00
N PHE A 467 -10.05 -20.32 -9.55
CA PHE A 467 -10.37 -20.34 -10.97
C PHE A 467 -10.45 -18.92 -11.53
N THR A 468 -10.24 -18.79 -12.82
CA THR A 468 -10.55 -17.55 -13.54
C THR A 468 -11.48 -17.83 -14.70
N TYR A 469 -12.25 -16.82 -15.08
CA TYR A 469 -13.06 -16.86 -16.28
C TYR A 469 -12.81 -15.61 -17.12
N ASN A 470 -12.32 -15.83 -18.34
CA ASN A 470 -12.06 -14.77 -19.31
C ASN A 470 -13.21 -14.69 -20.33
N SER A 471 -13.95 -13.58 -20.32
CA SER A 471 -15.03 -13.30 -21.27
C SER A 471 -14.64 -12.29 -22.35
N SER A 472 -13.43 -11.77 -22.34
CA SER A 472 -13.01 -10.59 -23.14
C SER A 472 -13.30 -10.72 -24.64
N ALA A 473 -13.04 -11.88 -25.22
CA ALA A 473 -13.25 -12.10 -26.65
C ALA A 473 -14.70 -11.89 -27.13
N LYS A 474 -15.69 -11.94 -26.23
CA LYS A 474 -17.10 -11.73 -26.56
C LYS A 474 -17.52 -10.26 -26.54
N TYR A 475 -16.63 -9.39 -26.11
CA TYR A 475 -16.83 -7.95 -26.05
C TYR A 475 -15.98 -7.18 -27.05
N LEU A 476 -15.17 -7.90 -27.85
CA LEU A 476 -14.33 -7.33 -28.91
C LEU A 476 -14.96 -7.58 -30.28
N GLY A 477 -15.00 -6.54 -31.09
CA GLY A 477 -15.38 -6.60 -32.49
C GLY A 477 -14.31 -7.27 -33.39
N LYS A 478 -14.59 -7.39 -34.66
CA LYS A 478 -13.67 -7.98 -35.66
C LYS A 478 -12.39 -7.15 -35.81
N ASP A 479 -12.47 -5.87 -35.51
CA ASP A 479 -11.35 -4.90 -35.52
C ASP A 479 -10.51 -4.94 -34.23
N GLY A 480 -10.90 -5.80 -33.27
CA GLY A 480 -10.23 -5.92 -31.98
C GLY A 480 -10.59 -4.83 -30.97
N SER A 481 -11.49 -3.89 -31.29
CA SER A 481 -11.97 -2.86 -30.38
C SER A 481 -13.21 -3.31 -29.60
N PRO A 482 -13.54 -2.68 -28.45
CA PRO A 482 -14.76 -2.99 -27.69
C PRO A 482 -16.03 -2.68 -28.48
N MET A 483 -16.99 -3.61 -28.48
CA MET A 483 -18.30 -3.43 -29.14
C MET A 483 -19.19 -2.49 -28.35
N GLU A 484 -19.40 -1.26 -28.84
CA GLU A 484 -20.18 -0.18 -28.19
C GLU A 484 -21.62 -0.60 -27.86
N ASP A 485 -22.26 -1.40 -28.71
CA ASP A 485 -23.66 -1.84 -28.58
C ASP A 485 -23.93 -2.78 -27.38
N LEU A 486 -22.89 -3.18 -26.66
CA LEU A 486 -22.98 -4.00 -25.43
C LEU A 486 -22.96 -3.19 -24.14
N PHE A 487 -22.82 -1.86 -24.25
CA PHE A 487 -22.68 -0.96 -23.10
C PHE A 487 -23.83 0.07 -23.06
N VAL A 488 -24.06 0.62 -21.87
CA VAL A 488 -24.95 1.78 -21.72
C VAL A 488 -24.22 3.07 -22.10
N GLU A 489 -24.89 4.22 -22.05
CA GLU A 489 -24.34 5.53 -22.45
C GLU A 489 -23.00 5.90 -21.81
N ASP A 490 -22.71 5.39 -20.61
CA ASP A 490 -21.46 5.66 -19.92
C ASP A 490 -20.23 4.96 -20.52
N ARG A 491 -20.48 4.08 -21.53
CA ARG A 491 -19.47 3.32 -22.27
C ARG A 491 -18.60 2.41 -21.41
N LEU A 492 -19.10 2.12 -20.19
CA LEU A 492 -18.41 1.31 -19.18
C LEU A 492 -19.27 0.10 -18.77
N HIS A 493 -20.50 0.34 -18.32
CA HIS A 493 -21.34 -0.71 -17.79
C HIS A 493 -22.12 -1.43 -18.89
N TYR A 494 -22.31 -2.74 -18.72
CA TYR A 494 -23.07 -3.52 -19.67
C TYR A 494 -24.53 -3.10 -19.70
N ASN A 495 -25.12 -3.10 -20.89
CA ASN A 495 -26.56 -3.14 -21.06
C ASN A 495 -27.08 -4.58 -20.88
N GLU A 496 -28.38 -4.79 -21.06
CA GLU A 496 -29.01 -6.10 -20.89
C GLU A 496 -28.39 -7.18 -21.78
N LYS A 497 -28.10 -6.86 -23.05
CA LYS A 497 -27.43 -7.76 -24.01
C LYS A 497 -26.03 -8.17 -23.53
N GLY A 498 -25.26 -7.20 -23.00
CA GLY A 498 -23.93 -7.45 -22.44
C GLY A 498 -23.98 -8.41 -21.25
N TYR A 499 -24.94 -8.23 -20.33
CA TYR A 499 -25.14 -9.12 -19.19
C TYR A 499 -25.62 -10.51 -19.61
N GLN A 500 -26.53 -10.64 -20.57
CA GLN A 500 -26.96 -11.93 -21.11
C GLN A 500 -25.81 -12.73 -21.71
N ILE A 501 -24.91 -12.06 -22.45
CA ILE A 501 -23.69 -12.68 -22.98
C ILE A 501 -22.86 -13.22 -21.81
N TRP A 502 -22.62 -12.40 -20.77
CA TRP A 502 -21.80 -12.78 -19.61
C TRP A 502 -22.40 -13.98 -18.87
N GLY A 503 -23.71 -13.91 -18.54
CA GLY A 503 -24.42 -15.00 -17.89
C GLY A 503 -24.39 -16.30 -18.68
N ASN A 504 -24.63 -16.23 -20.00
CA ASN A 504 -24.57 -17.39 -20.89
C ASN A 504 -23.20 -18.07 -20.90
N GLN A 505 -22.11 -17.29 -20.75
CA GLN A 505 -20.75 -17.83 -20.72
C GLN A 505 -20.45 -18.56 -19.41
N ILE A 506 -20.84 -18.01 -18.27
CA ILE A 506 -20.47 -18.56 -16.94
C ILE A 506 -21.50 -19.54 -16.39
N LYS A 507 -22.74 -19.63 -16.95
CA LYS A 507 -23.81 -20.49 -16.41
C LYS A 507 -23.42 -21.95 -16.20
N LYS A 508 -22.60 -22.52 -17.10
CA LYS A 508 -22.12 -23.90 -16.95
C LYS A 508 -21.24 -24.02 -15.72
N LEU A 509 -20.28 -23.11 -15.56
CA LEU A 509 -19.35 -23.07 -14.43
C LEU A 509 -20.09 -22.88 -13.10
N VAL A 510 -21.05 -21.93 -13.05
CA VAL A 510 -21.90 -21.71 -11.87
C VAL A 510 -22.62 -23.01 -11.45
N ASN A 511 -23.28 -23.68 -12.39
CA ASN A 511 -24.02 -24.90 -12.12
C ASN A 511 -23.13 -26.10 -11.74
N GLN A 512 -21.91 -26.18 -12.28
CA GLN A 512 -20.93 -27.22 -11.92
C GLN A 512 -20.45 -27.03 -10.47
N LEU A 513 -19.97 -25.82 -10.15
CA LEU A 513 -19.44 -25.50 -8.82
C LEU A 513 -20.51 -25.56 -7.72
N ALA A 514 -21.74 -25.12 -8.02
CA ALA A 514 -22.88 -25.25 -7.10
C ALA A 514 -23.20 -26.71 -6.74
N LYS A 515 -22.89 -27.66 -7.62
CA LYS A 515 -23.05 -29.11 -7.40
C LYS A 515 -21.78 -29.77 -6.82
N GLY A 516 -20.78 -29.00 -6.42
CA GLY A 516 -19.51 -29.50 -5.91
C GLY A 516 -18.60 -30.14 -6.97
N LYS A 517 -18.89 -29.94 -8.26
CA LYS A 517 -18.07 -30.45 -9.38
C LYS A 517 -17.05 -29.37 -9.78
N LEU A 518 -15.79 -29.69 -9.70
CA LEU A 518 -14.71 -28.81 -10.19
C LEU A 518 -14.69 -28.79 -11.73
N PRO A 519 -14.27 -27.68 -12.36
CA PRO A 519 -14.18 -27.54 -13.81
C PRO A 519 -13.15 -28.50 -14.43
#